data_42b0fa000eba6dc6e8fef3f4a48c4b6d
#
_entry.id   42b0fa000eba6dc6e8fef3f4a48c4b6d
#
_cell.length_a   1.000
_cell.length_b   1.000
_cell.length_c   1.000
_cell.angle_alpha   90.00
_cell.angle_beta   90.00
_cell.angle_gamma   90.00
#
_symmetry.space_group_name_H-M   'P 1'
#
loop_
_entity.id
_entity.type
_entity.pdbx_description
1 polymer ?
#
loop_
_entity_poly.entity_id
_entity_poly.type
_entity_poly.pdbx_seq_one_letter_code
_entity_poly.pdbx_strand_id
1 'polypeptide(L)'
;MRMKVAAVVAIALTAALSAPLFLLHTRQPRPPAPAVERPAAQAPVILLPLPRPKSGVVLEEALLNRRSVREWAPEPLELEDLALLLWAAQGVTEFTGWYRRTAPSAGATYPLEVYVVVGEKGVRNGTSYLEAGVYKYNPLRHSLTLAVKGDRRRELWEAALRQDWVRDAPASIVICAVYERTTRRYGERGYRYVHMEAGHAGQNIYLQAAALGLGTVAVGAFDDEAIAEIIGAQPGETPLYIFPVGVPRERYRIAFEELRRLYETTRRE
;
A
#
# COMPACT_ATOMS: atom_id res chain seq x y z
N MET A 1 82.94 22.72 -2.97
CA MET A 1 83.15 22.96 -1.53
C MET A 1 82.20 23.95 -1.03
N ARG A 2 81.41 23.62 -0.03
CA ARG A 2 80.32 24.22 0.78
C ARG A 2 79.02 23.58 0.55
N MET A 3 78.75 22.66 1.47
CA MET A 3 77.43 22.08 1.79
C MET A 3 76.50 23.18 2.28
N LYS A 4 75.25 23.19 1.80
CA LYS A 4 74.15 23.93 2.47
C LYS A 4 73.17 22.90 2.99
N VAL A 5 73.01 22.84 4.30
CA VAL A 5 72.05 22.09 5.06
C VAL A 5 70.68 22.76 4.87
N ALA A 6 69.71 22.03 4.36
CA ALA A 6 68.30 22.46 4.34
C ALA A 6 67.53 21.83 5.49
N ALA A 7 67.02 22.69 6.36
CA ALA A 7 66.19 22.29 7.52
C ALA A 7 64.79 21.89 7.02
N VAL A 8 64.35 20.68 7.38
CA VAL A 8 63.00 20.20 7.18
C VAL A 8 62.12 20.66 8.38
N VAL A 9 61.20 21.55 8.09
CA VAL A 9 60.17 21.93 9.05
C VAL A 9 59.01 20.96 8.95
N ALA A 10 58.83 20.13 9.96
CA ALA A 10 57.68 19.27 10.10
C ALA A 10 56.46 20.05 10.64
N ILE A 11 55.46 20.27 9.79
CA ILE A 11 54.18 20.83 10.22
C ILE A 11 53.30 19.64 10.65
N ALA A 12 53.07 19.51 11.95
CA ALA A 12 52.07 18.57 12.52
C ALA A 12 50.69 19.16 12.30
N LEU A 13 49.90 18.57 11.37
CA LEU A 13 48.47 18.84 11.23
C LEU A 13 47.71 18.00 12.26
N THR A 14 47.23 18.63 13.31
CA THR A 14 46.22 18.05 14.22
C THR A 14 44.84 18.13 13.55
N ALA A 15 44.41 17.04 12.93
CA ALA A 15 43.04 16.88 12.49
C ALA A 15 42.15 16.57 13.70
N ALA A 16 41.39 17.56 14.15
CA ALA A 16 40.31 17.35 15.10
C ALA A 16 39.16 16.60 14.42
N LEU A 17 39.02 15.30 14.74
CA LEU A 17 37.84 14.50 14.38
C LEU A 17 36.64 15.01 15.19
N SER A 18 35.82 15.85 14.61
CA SER A 18 34.45 16.11 15.10
C SER A 18 33.55 14.94 14.65
N ALA A 19 33.42 13.93 15.49
CA ALA A 19 32.40 12.92 15.32
C ALA A 19 31.01 13.56 15.58
N PRO A 20 30.01 13.35 14.72
CA PRO A 20 28.66 13.80 15.03
C PRO A 20 28.15 12.97 16.22
N LEU A 21 27.74 13.66 17.26
CA LEU A 21 27.08 13.09 18.44
C LEU A 21 25.68 12.62 17.97
N PHE A 22 25.55 11.34 17.59
CA PHE A 22 24.24 10.73 17.43
C PHE A 22 23.59 10.67 18.81
N LEU A 23 22.65 11.59 19.05
CA LEU A 23 21.74 11.51 20.19
C LEU A 23 20.95 10.20 20.05
N LEU A 24 21.39 9.18 20.78
CA LEU A 24 20.61 7.99 21.04
C LEU A 24 19.35 8.44 21.79
N HIS A 25 18.28 8.69 21.02
CA HIS A 25 16.94 8.77 21.59
C HIS A 25 16.63 7.38 22.16
N THR A 26 16.82 7.24 23.46
CA THR A 26 16.30 6.08 24.20
C THR A 26 14.78 6.12 24.09
N ARG A 27 14.22 5.36 23.13
CA ARG A 27 12.77 5.15 23.05
C ARG A 27 12.31 4.59 24.40
N GLN A 28 11.47 5.35 25.09
CA GLN A 28 10.75 4.80 26.24
C GLN A 28 9.90 3.62 25.76
N PRO A 29 9.86 2.49 26.47
CA PRO A 29 9.02 1.37 26.10
C PRO A 29 7.56 1.86 26.06
N ARG A 30 6.93 1.69 24.89
CA ARG A 30 5.52 2.00 24.69
C ARG A 30 4.69 1.11 25.62
N PRO A 31 3.67 1.63 26.32
CA PRO A 31 2.76 0.76 27.07
C PRO A 31 2.17 -0.30 26.12
N PRO A 32 2.00 -1.54 26.56
CA PRO A 32 1.43 -2.59 25.74
C PRO A 32 0.05 -2.15 25.25
N ALA A 33 -0.16 -2.26 23.93
CA ALA A 33 -1.45 -1.99 23.33
C ALA A 33 -2.52 -2.93 23.95
N PRO A 34 -3.80 -2.49 24.06
CA PRO A 34 -4.86 -3.35 24.55
C PRO A 34 -4.89 -4.63 23.71
N ALA A 35 -5.00 -5.78 24.39
CA ALA A 35 -5.00 -7.09 23.76
C ALA A 35 -6.06 -7.13 22.64
N VAL A 36 -5.61 -7.28 21.39
CA VAL A 36 -6.48 -7.47 20.24
C VAL A 36 -7.07 -8.88 20.37
N GLU A 37 -8.38 -8.97 20.67
CA GLU A 37 -9.08 -10.26 20.65
C GLU A 37 -9.02 -10.83 19.24
N ARG A 38 -8.15 -11.81 19.03
CA ARG A 38 -8.09 -12.58 17.79
C ARG A 38 -9.29 -13.52 17.76
N PRO A 39 -10.08 -13.55 16.69
CA PRO A 39 -11.20 -14.48 16.61
C PRO A 39 -10.71 -15.92 16.71
N ALA A 40 -11.36 -16.71 17.58
CA ALA A 40 -11.07 -18.14 17.73
C ALA A 40 -11.32 -18.88 16.40
N ALA A 41 -10.73 -20.03 16.24
CA ALA A 41 -10.47 -20.93 15.12
C ALA A 41 -11.40 -20.98 13.86
N GLN A 42 -12.48 -20.25 13.75
CA GLN A 42 -13.33 -20.17 12.56
C GLN A 42 -13.91 -18.75 12.36
N ALA A 43 -13.07 -17.80 11.98
CA ALA A 43 -13.55 -16.51 11.54
C ALA A 43 -14.42 -16.65 10.28
N PRO A 44 -15.57 -15.94 10.18
CA PRO A 44 -16.44 -16.04 9.02
C PRO A 44 -15.68 -15.67 7.74
N VAL A 45 -15.81 -16.54 6.73
CA VAL A 45 -15.24 -16.31 5.41
C VAL A 45 -16.31 -15.67 4.54
N ILE A 46 -16.00 -14.50 3.97
CA ILE A 46 -16.88 -13.75 3.08
C ILE A 46 -16.38 -13.99 1.65
N LEU A 47 -17.18 -14.67 0.84
CA LEU A 47 -16.90 -14.80 -0.59
C LEU A 47 -17.19 -13.47 -1.27
N LEU A 48 -16.23 -13.00 -2.06
CA LEU A 48 -16.37 -11.75 -2.81
C LEU A 48 -17.10 -11.99 -4.15
N PRO A 49 -17.81 -10.99 -4.68
CA PRO A 49 -18.32 -11.03 -6.04
C PRO A 49 -17.20 -11.35 -7.03
N LEU A 50 -17.45 -12.27 -7.95
CA LEU A 50 -16.44 -12.67 -8.95
C LEU A 50 -16.07 -11.50 -9.85
N PRO A 51 -14.79 -11.36 -10.23
CA PRO A 51 -14.33 -10.28 -11.08
C PRO A 51 -15.01 -10.32 -12.45
N ARG A 52 -15.51 -9.17 -12.87
CA ARG A 52 -16.10 -8.98 -14.21
C ARG A 52 -15.83 -7.55 -14.69
N PRO A 53 -15.80 -7.29 -16.01
CA PRO A 53 -15.76 -5.93 -16.52
C PRO A 53 -16.97 -5.14 -16.01
N LYS A 54 -16.74 -3.96 -15.43
CA LYS A 54 -17.80 -3.12 -14.84
C LYS A 54 -17.79 -1.70 -15.39
N SER A 55 -16.62 -1.10 -15.57
CA SER A 55 -16.52 0.34 -15.81
C SER A 55 -16.75 0.77 -17.27
N GLY A 56 -16.49 -0.09 -18.24
CA GLY A 56 -16.43 0.29 -19.66
C GLY A 56 -15.30 1.28 -20.02
N VAL A 57 -14.48 1.68 -19.06
CA VAL A 57 -13.35 2.61 -19.24
C VAL A 57 -12.17 1.84 -19.83
N VAL A 58 -11.60 2.35 -20.93
CA VAL A 58 -10.41 1.76 -21.53
C VAL A 58 -9.16 2.12 -20.72
N LEU A 59 -8.11 1.31 -20.85
CA LEU A 59 -6.88 1.46 -20.06
C LEU A 59 -6.27 2.85 -20.18
N GLU A 60 -6.25 3.41 -21.39
CA GLU A 60 -5.68 4.72 -21.67
C GLU A 60 -6.43 5.84 -20.93
N GLU A 61 -7.75 5.75 -20.84
CA GLU A 61 -8.55 6.70 -20.05
C GLU A 61 -8.28 6.56 -18.55
N ALA A 62 -8.12 5.33 -18.04
CA ALA A 62 -7.76 5.11 -16.65
C ALA A 62 -6.37 5.68 -16.34
N LEU A 63 -5.39 5.50 -17.22
CA LEU A 63 -4.06 6.09 -17.10
C LEU A 63 -4.10 7.63 -17.11
N LEU A 64 -4.87 8.22 -18.04
CA LEU A 64 -5.02 9.67 -18.18
C LEU A 64 -5.65 10.32 -16.93
N ASN A 65 -6.64 9.65 -16.34
CA ASN A 65 -7.45 10.20 -15.27
C ASN A 65 -7.01 9.78 -13.87
N ARG A 66 -6.09 8.81 -13.71
CA ARG A 66 -5.55 8.40 -12.42
C ARG A 66 -4.91 9.59 -11.68
N ARG A 67 -5.34 9.84 -10.44
CA ARG A 67 -4.80 10.86 -9.54
C ARG A 67 -4.62 10.29 -8.14
N SER A 68 -3.77 10.93 -7.33
CA SER A 68 -3.73 10.73 -5.88
C SER A 68 -4.82 11.57 -5.24
N VAL A 69 -5.89 10.94 -4.82
CA VAL A 69 -7.07 11.56 -4.21
C VAL A 69 -6.95 11.50 -2.69
N ARG A 70 -7.27 12.59 -2.02
CA ARG A 70 -7.14 12.75 -0.56
C ARG A 70 -8.39 13.30 0.12
N GLU A 71 -9.46 13.51 -0.64
CA GLU A 71 -10.74 13.99 -0.13
C GLU A 71 -11.88 13.11 -0.64
N TRP A 72 -12.72 12.68 0.30
CA TRP A 72 -13.77 11.72 0.05
C TRP A 72 -15.16 12.36 0.17
N ALA A 73 -16.08 11.95 -0.70
CA ALA A 73 -17.49 12.12 -0.44
C ALA A 73 -17.93 11.16 0.69
N PRO A 74 -18.96 11.49 1.48
CA PRO A 74 -19.46 10.65 2.57
C PRO A 74 -20.29 9.47 2.02
N GLU A 75 -19.73 8.70 1.12
CA GLU A 75 -20.37 7.58 0.45
C GLU A 75 -19.61 6.28 0.74
N PRO A 76 -20.34 5.15 0.99
CA PRO A 76 -19.69 3.85 1.11
C PRO A 76 -19.16 3.37 -0.23
N LEU A 77 -18.19 2.45 -0.18
CA LEU A 77 -17.82 1.63 -1.33
C LEU A 77 -18.87 0.54 -1.53
N GLU A 78 -19.08 0.10 -2.77
CA GLU A 78 -19.77 -1.15 -3.03
C GLU A 78 -18.82 -2.34 -2.82
N LEU A 79 -19.31 -3.45 -2.26
CA LEU A 79 -18.51 -4.66 -2.07
C LEU A 79 -17.95 -5.19 -3.40
N GLU A 80 -18.69 -5.03 -4.50
CA GLU A 80 -18.24 -5.40 -5.84
C GLU A 80 -17.03 -4.56 -6.30
N ASP A 81 -17.01 -3.26 -5.98
CA ASP A 81 -15.89 -2.38 -6.31
C ASP A 81 -14.66 -2.71 -5.47
N LEU A 82 -14.84 -2.94 -4.17
CA LEU A 82 -13.77 -3.41 -3.30
C LEU A 82 -13.21 -4.75 -3.80
N ALA A 83 -14.06 -5.69 -4.20
CA ALA A 83 -13.64 -6.98 -4.74
C ALA A 83 -12.78 -6.83 -5.99
N LEU A 84 -13.15 -5.93 -6.91
CA LEU A 84 -12.37 -5.63 -8.11
C LEU A 84 -11.03 -4.97 -7.78
N LEU A 85 -10.96 -4.09 -6.79
CA LEU A 85 -9.70 -3.48 -6.33
C LEU A 85 -8.74 -4.53 -5.74
N LEU A 86 -9.27 -5.43 -4.91
CA LEU A 86 -8.47 -6.52 -4.32
C LEU A 86 -7.99 -7.50 -5.38
N TRP A 87 -8.86 -7.83 -6.34
CA TRP A 87 -8.47 -8.65 -7.49
C TRP A 87 -7.42 -7.97 -8.35
N ALA A 88 -7.56 -6.66 -8.64
CA ALA A 88 -6.56 -5.90 -9.39
C ALA A 88 -5.19 -5.90 -8.68
N ALA A 89 -5.16 -5.86 -7.34
CA ALA A 89 -3.92 -5.89 -6.57
C ALA A 89 -3.19 -7.24 -6.70
N GLN A 90 -3.89 -8.37 -6.42
CA GLN A 90 -3.26 -9.69 -6.27
C GLN A 90 -4.15 -10.86 -6.71
N GLY A 91 -5.23 -10.59 -7.45
CA GLY A 91 -6.14 -11.62 -7.90
C GLY A 91 -5.52 -12.63 -8.85
N VAL A 92 -6.03 -13.86 -8.83
CA VAL A 92 -5.58 -14.94 -9.70
C VAL A 92 -6.16 -14.72 -11.11
N THR A 93 -5.34 -14.94 -12.13
CA THR A 93 -5.71 -14.83 -13.55
C THR A 93 -5.57 -16.16 -14.28
N GLU A 94 -4.91 -17.14 -13.68
CA GLU A 94 -4.70 -18.47 -14.26
C GLU A 94 -4.61 -19.51 -13.14
N PHE A 95 -5.32 -20.64 -13.29
CA PHE A 95 -5.33 -21.74 -12.34
C PHE A 95 -4.48 -22.95 -12.78
N THR A 96 -3.85 -22.87 -13.95
CA THR A 96 -3.00 -23.93 -14.47
C THR A 96 -1.54 -23.69 -14.05
N GLY A 97 -0.98 -24.58 -13.24
CA GLY A 97 0.42 -24.56 -12.85
C GLY A 97 0.77 -23.52 -11.78
N TRP A 98 1.07 -22.28 -12.16
CA TRP A 98 1.68 -21.30 -11.26
C TRP A 98 0.70 -20.33 -10.57
N TYR A 99 -0.61 -20.46 -10.77
CA TYR A 99 -1.60 -19.53 -10.23
C TYR A 99 -1.24 -18.07 -10.49
N ARG A 100 -1.00 -17.73 -11.75
CA ARG A 100 -0.59 -16.36 -12.13
C ARG A 100 -1.56 -15.33 -11.57
N ARG A 101 -1.02 -14.17 -11.23
CA ARG A 101 -1.77 -13.07 -10.65
C ARG A 101 -1.79 -11.84 -11.57
N THR A 102 -2.64 -10.89 -11.25
CA THR A 102 -2.74 -9.60 -11.93
C THR A 102 -1.45 -8.79 -11.87
N ALA A 103 -0.71 -8.85 -10.76
CA ALA A 103 0.62 -8.27 -10.65
C ALA A 103 1.70 -9.33 -10.95
N PRO A 104 2.73 -8.99 -11.75
CA PRO A 104 3.85 -9.89 -12.01
C PRO A 104 4.70 -10.08 -10.75
N SER A 105 5.19 -11.29 -10.53
CA SER A 105 6.03 -11.63 -9.38
C SER A 105 7.34 -12.28 -9.82
N ALA A 106 8.46 -11.86 -9.23
CA ALA A 106 9.77 -12.43 -9.50
C ALA A 106 9.79 -13.91 -9.16
N GLY A 107 9.97 -14.76 -10.19
CA GLY A 107 9.98 -16.21 -10.03
C GLY A 107 8.69 -16.81 -9.49
N ALA A 108 7.57 -16.12 -9.62
CA ALA A 108 6.26 -16.48 -9.07
C ALA A 108 6.31 -16.76 -7.56
N THR A 109 7.09 -15.99 -6.80
CA THR A 109 7.23 -16.16 -5.35
C THR A 109 6.07 -15.56 -4.56
N TYR A 110 5.33 -14.62 -5.15
CA TYR A 110 4.14 -13.97 -4.60
C TYR A 110 4.27 -13.56 -3.12
N PRO A 111 5.22 -12.66 -2.80
CA PRO A 111 5.50 -12.26 -1.42
C PRO A 111 4.41 -11.40 -0.79
N LEU A 112 3.48 -10.85 -1.59
CA LEU A 112 2.52 -9.87 -1.08
C LEU A 112 1.30 -10.52 -0.43
N GLU A 113 0.93 -9.96 0.72
CA GLU A 113 -0.31 -10.20 1.45
C GLU A 113 -1.14 -8.92 1.45
N VAL A 114 -2.46 -9.05 1.33
CA VAL A 114 -3.36 -7.91 1.23
C VAL A 114 -4.39 -7.95 2.34
N TYR A 115 -4.52 -6.83 3.04
CA TYR A 115 -5.53 -6.59 4.06
C TYR A 115 -6.44 -5.45 3.63
N VAL A 116 -7.64 -5.40 4.18
CA VAL A 116 -8.53 -4.25 4.06
C VAL A 116 -9.07 -3.85 5.42
N VAL A 117 -8.89 -2.59 5.78
CA VAL A 117 -9.49 -1.96 6.96
C VAL A 117 -10.80 -1.33 6.51
N VAL A 118 -11.91 -1.78 7.08
CA VAL A 118 -13.27 -1.34 6.74
C VAL A 118 -13.83 -0.54 7.92
N GLY A 119 -14.27 0.68 7.65
CA GLY A 119 -14.92 1.53 8.64
C GLY A 119 -16.40 1.21 8.83
N GLU A 120 -17.01 1.79 9.88
CA GLU A 120 -18.45 1.71 10.12
C GLU A 120 -19.22 2.16 8.87
N LYS A 121 -20.09 1.29 8.36
CA LYS A 121 -20.85 1.50 7.12
C LYS A 121 -19.98 1.89 5.91
N GLY A 122 -18.69 1.55 5.93
CA GLY A 122 -17.73 1.91 4.88
C GLY A 122 -17.89 1.12 3.59
N VAL A 123 -18.39 -0.12 3.66
CA VAL A 123 -18.60 -0.98 2.49
C VAL A 123 -20.01 -1.53 2.48
N ARG A 124 -20.77 -1.21 1.44
CA ARG A 124 -22.16 -1.68 1.24
C ARG A 124 -22.18 -3.02 0.52
N ASN A 125 -23.02 -3.92 1.00
CA ASN A 125 -23.29 -5.23 0.42
C ASN A 125 -24.81 -5.39 0.21
N GLY A 126 -25.28 -4.99 -0.95
CA GLY A 126 -26.71 -4.92 -1.24
C GLY A 126 -27.44 -3.96 -0.31
N THR A 127 -28.35 -4.47 0.52
CA THR A 127 -29.12 -3.68 1.51
C THR A 127 -28.43 -3.56 2.87
N SER A 128 -27.31 -4.27 3.08
CA SER A 128 -26.56 -4.30 4.34
C SER A 128 -25.15 -3.69 4.15
N TYR A 129 -24.36 -3.71 5.22
CA TYR A 129 -22.98 -3.27 5.21
C TYR A 129 -22.08 -4.41 5.69
N LEU A 130 -20.85 -4.42 5.19
CA LEU A 130 -19.79 -5.25 5.76
C LEU A 130 -19.51 -4.75 7.19
N GLU A 131 -19.37 -5.67 8.14
CA GLU A 131 -19.03 -5.33 9.54
C GLU A 131 -17.69 -4.58 9.54
N ALA A 132 -17.60 -3.53 10.38
CA ALA A 132 -16.34 -2.79 10.52
C ALA A 132 -15.26 -3.70 11.12
N GLY A 133 -14.08 -3.65 10.53
CA GLY A 133 -12.98 -4.52 10.94
C GLY A 133 -11.83 -4.55 9.95
N VAL A 134 -10.85 -5.39 10.25
CA VAL A 134 -9.75 -5.69 9.34
C VAL A 134 -9.94 -7.09 8.78
N TYR A 135 -9.83 -7.20 7.47
CA TYR A 135 -10.00 -8.45 6.76
C TYR A 135 -8.73 -8.79 5.98
N LYS A 136 -8.31 -10.05 6.01
CA LYS A 136 -7.26 -10.58 5.14
C LYS A 136 -7.87 -11.11 3.85
N TYR A 137 -7.34 -10.70 2.71
CA TYR A 137 -7.75 -11.16 1.40
C TYR A 137 -7.08 -12.47 1.04
N ASN A 138 -7.86 -13.42 0.57
CA ASN A 138 -7.36 -14.68 0.00
C ASN A 138 -7.55 -14.66 -1.53
N PRO A 139 -6.48 -14.49 -2.32
CA PRO A 139 -6.58 -14.39 -3.78
C PRO A 139 -7.02 -15.70 -4.46
N LEU A 140 -6.69 -16.87 -3.89
CA LEU A 140 -7.07 -18.16 -4.46
C LEU A 140 -8.56 -18.44 -4.34
N ARG A 141 -9.17 -18.02 -3.22
CA ARG A 141 -10.60 -18.18 -2.96
C ARG A 141 -11.43 -16.97 -3.34
N HIS A 142 -10.77 -15.87 -3.68
CA HIS A 142 -11.38 -14.54 -3.84
C HIS A 142 -12.34 -14.24 -2.68
N SER A 143 -11.78 -14.20 -1.48
CA SER A 143 -12.55 -14.09 -0.25
C SER A 143 -11.85 -13.24 0.80
N LEU A 144 -12.61 -12.76 1.76
CA LEU A 144 -12.13 -12.06 2.94
C LEU A 144 -12.30 -12.93 4.18
N THR A 145 -11.32 -12.90 5.08
CA THR A 145 -11.40 -13.50 6.41
C THR A 145 -11.17 -12.42 7.45
N LEU A 146 -12.07 -12.29 8.42
CA LEU A 146 -11.94 -11.29 9.49
C LEU A 146 -10.70 -11.59 10.33
N ALA A 147 -9.78 -10.62 10.39
CA ALA A 147 -8.56 -10.68 11.19
C ALA A 147 -8.72 -9.93 12.53
N VAL A 148 -9.35 -8.74 12.50
CA VAL A 148 -9.57 -7.89 13.67
C VAL A 148 -10.95 -7.28 13.61
N LYS A 149 -11.70 -7.32 14.71
CA LYS A 149 -13.03 -6.70 14.82
C LYS A 149 -12.95 -5.22 15.14
N GLY A 150 -13.98 -4.48 14.70
CA GLY A 150 -14.20 -3.07 15.01
C GLY A 150 -13.50 -2.12 14.07
N ASP A 151 -13.97 -0.89 14.01
CA ASP A 151 -13.42 0.17 13.18
C ASP A 151 -12.01 0.55 13.67
N ARG A 152 -10.99 0.32 12.83
CA ARG A 152 -9.57 0.58 13.13
C ARG A 152 -9.00 1.77 12.37
N ARG A 153 -9.85 2.56 11.71
CA ARG A 153 -9.39 3.70 10.90
C ARG A 153 -8.70 4.77 11.73
N ARG A 154 -9.12 4.95 12.99
CA ARG A 154 -8.52 5.94 13.87
C ARG A 154 -7.09 5.53 14.26
N GLU A 155 -6.91 4.30 14.69
CA GLU A 155 -5.59 3.75 15.03
C GLU A 155 -4.68 3.73 13.79
N LEU A 156 -5.23 3.35 12.62
CA LEU A 156 -4.53 3.38 11.34
C LEU A 156 -4.06 4.80 10.99
N TRP A 157 -4.90 5.80 11.19
CA TRP A 157 -4.56 7.21 10.99
C TRP A 157 -3.45 7.69 11.94
N GLU A 158 -3.51 7.33 13.23
CA GLU A 158 -2.48 7.69 14.20
C GLU A 158 -1.14 7.10 13.80
N ALA A 159 -1.10 5.82 13.41
CA ALA A 159 0.10 5.14 12.94
C ALA A 159 0.60 5.65 11.57
N ALA A 160 -0.31 6.13 10.72
CA ALA A 160 -0.01 6.73 9.41
C ALA A 160 0.31 8.23 9.52
N LEU A 161 0.97 8.67 10.60
CA LEU A 161 1.42 10.05 10.83
C LEU A 161 0.28 11.10 10.72
N ARG A 162 -0.91 10.71 11.10
CA ARG A 162 -2.13 11.53 11.12
C ARG A 162 -2.49 12.13 9.75
N GLN A 163 -2.33 11.35 8.70
CA GLN A 163 -2.77 11.70 7.36
C GLN A 163 -4.30 11.55 7.29
N ASP A 164 -5.07 12.65 7.30
CA ASP A 164 -6.52 12.65 7.49
C ASP A 164 -7.27 11.81 6.46
N TRP A 165 -6.78 11.74 5.24
CA TRP A 165 -7.37 10.90 4.19
C TRP A 165 -7.34 9.39 4.49
N VAL A 166 -6.54 8.94 5.45
CA VAL A 166 -6.53 7.55 5.94
C VAL A 166 -7.71 7.32 6.89
N ARG A 167 -7.99 8.28 7.80
CA ARG A 167 -9.11 8.21 8.74
C ARG A 167 -10.46 8.32 8.03
N ASP A 168 -10.53 9.25 7.07
CA ASP A 168 -11.79 9.67 6.48
C ASP A 168 -12.25 8.76 5.33
N ALA A 169 -11.38 7.90 4.81
CA ALA A 169 -11.74 6.92 3.80
C ALA A 169 -12.71 5.86 4.36
N PRO A 170 -13.71 5.43 3.58
CA PRO A 170 -14.61 4.34 3.97
C PRO A 170 -13.90 3.00 4.15
N ALA A 171 -12.82 2.76 3.41
CA ALA A 171 -11.94 1.62 3.58
C ALA A 171 -10.51 1.94 3.16
N SER A 172 -9.53 1.16 3.67
CA SER A 172 -8.12 1.25 3.29
C SER A 172 -7.57 -0.14 2.97
N ILE A 173 -6.93 -0.29 1.81
CA ILE A 173 -6.23 -1.52 1.44
C ILE A 173 -4.79 -1.40 1.93
N VAL A 174 -4.30 -2.40 2.67
CA VAL A 174 -2.93 -2.46 3.17
C VAL A 174 -2.20 -3.60 2.46
N ILE A 175 -1.08 -3.28 1.83
CA ILE A 175 -0.18 -4.25 1.20
C ILE A 175 0.96 -4.53 2.16
N CYS A 176 1.11 -5.81 2.54
CA CYS A 176 2.23 -6.32 3.31
C CYS A 176 3.10 -7.24 2.45
N ALA A 177 4.33 -7.47 2.89
CA ALA A 177 5.25 -8.40 2.25
C ALA A 177 5.77 -9.46 3.23
N VAL A 178 5.85 -10.69 2.76
CA VAL A 178 6.65 -11.77 3.35
C VAL A 178 7.94 -11.86 2.53
N TYR A 179 8.93 -11.07 2.90
CA TYR A 179 10.19 -10.95 2.15
C TYR A 179 10.87 -12.30 1.91
N GLU A 180 10.79 -13.19 2.89
CA GLU A 180 11.45 -14.49 2.87
C GLU A 180 11.02 -15.35 1.66
N ARG A 181 9.78 -15.23 1.19
CA ARG A 181 9.33 -15.95 -0.01
C ARG A 181 10.19 -15.66 -1.23
N THR A 182 10.68 -14.42 -1.36
CA THR A 182 11.49 -13.99 -2.50
C THR A 182 12.98 -14.06 -2.21
N THR A 183 13.42 -13.69 -0.99
CA THR A 183 14.84 -13.69 -0.62
C THR A 183 15.43 -15.10 -0.52
N ARG A 184 14.65 -16.13 -0.19
CA ARG A 184 15.08 -17.54 -0.27
C ARG A 184 15.60 -17.92 -1.66
N ARG A 185 15.03 -17.32 -2.71
CA ARG A 185 15.43 -17.61 -4.11
C ARG A 185 16.49 -16.64 -4.64
N TYR A 186 16.43 -15.37 -4.22
CA TYR A 186 17.21 -14.30 -4.83
C TYR A 186 18.19 -13.62 -3.87
N GLY A 187 18.32 -14.10 -2.62
CA GLY A 187 19.16 -13.49 -1.59
C GLY A 187 18.77 -12.02 -1.35
N GLU A 188 19.74 -11.17 -1.06
CA GLU A 188 19.56 -9.73 -0.83
C GLU A 188 18.83 -9.01 -1.98
N ARG A 189 19.02 -9.48 -3.21
CA ARG A 189 18.33 -8.91 -4.37
C ARG A 189 16.81 -9.05 -4.27
N GLY A 190 16.33 -10.04 -3.51
CA GLY A 190 14.91 -10.32 -3.29
C GLY A 190 14.15 -9.14 -2.68
N TYR A 191 14.75 -8.38 -1.76
CA TYR A 191 14.13 -7.19 -1.18
C TYR A 191 13.69 -6.18 -2.25
N ARG A 192 14.60 -5.90 -3.20
CA ARG A 192 14.29 -5.00 -4.31
C ARG A 192 13.13 -5.49 -5.18
N TYR A 193 13.07 -6.79 -5.44
CA TYR A 193 12.01 -7.38 -6.26
C TYR A 193 10.65 -7.31 -5.57
N VAL A 194 10.60 -7.49 -4.24
CA VAL A 194 9.39 -7.32 -3.44
C VAL A 194 8.85 -5.89 -3.53
N HIS A 195 9.71 -4.88 -3.40
CA HIS A 195 9.29 -3.48 -3.51
C HIS A 195 8.80 -3.13 -4.92
N MET A 196 9.41 -3.69 -5.97
CA MET A 196 8.93 -3.54 -7.34
C MET A 196 7.54 -4.15 -7.52
N GLU A 197 7.31 -5.35 -6.99
CA GLU A 197 6.00 -6.02 -7.04
C GLU A 197 4.93 -5.25 -6.27
N ALA A 198 5.26 -4.69 -5.10
CA ALA A 198 4.35 -3.84 -4.35
C ALA A 198 3.93 -2.59 -5.16
N GLY A 199 4.88 -1.99 -5.90
CA GLY A 199 4.60 -0.90 -6.83
C GLY A 199 3.65 -1.31 -7.97
N HIS A 200 3.83 -2.50 -8.55
CA HIS A 200 2.95 -3.03 -9.59
C HIS A 200 1.52 -3.24 -9.07
N ALA A 201 1.38 -3.88 -7.90
CA ALA A 201 0.08 -4.09 -7.27
C ALA A 201 -0.59 -2.76 -6.91
N GLY A 202 0.17 -1.80 -6.39
CA GLY A 202 -0.32 -0.46 -6.08
C GLY A 202 -0.80 0.30 -7.31
N GLN A 203 -0.07 0.22 -8.43
CA GLN A 203 -0.51 0.84 -9.69
C GLN A 203 -1.80 0.19 -10.22
N ASN A 204 -1.95 -1.12 -10.08
CA ASN A 204 -3.19 -1.80 -10.45
C ASN A 204 -4.38 -1.30 -9.63
N ILE A 205 -4.21 -1.08 -8.32
CA ILE A 205 -5.24 -0.47 -7.45
C ILE A 205 -5.62 0.93 -7.97
N TYR A 206 -4.63 1.76 -8.30
CA TYR A 206 -4.87 3.11 -8.83
C TYR A 206 -5.67 3.09 -10.13
N LEU A 207 -5.29 2.25 -11.09
CA LEU A 207 -5.95 2.16 -12.38
C LEU A 207 -7.37 1.62 -12.25
N GLN A 208 -7.55 0.58 -11.43
CA GLN A 208 -8.87 0.02 -11.17
C GLN A 208 -9.78 1.02 -10.45
N ALA A 209 -9.26 1.78 -9.47
CA ALA A 209 -10.01 2.84 -8.80
C ALA A 209 -10.44 3.91 -9.80
N ALA A 210 -9.52 4.41 -10.64
CA ALA A 210 -9.82 5.40 -11.67
C ALA A 210 -10.88 4.90 -12.64
N ALA A 211 -10.80 3.65 -13.09
CA ALA A 211 -11.77 3.04 -13.98
C ALA A 211 -13.17 2.91 -13.34
N LEU A 212 -13.24 2.72 -12.02
CA LEU A 212 -14.50 2.65 -11.26
C LEU A 212 -15.05 4.02 -10.85
N GLY A 213 -14.35 5.12 -11.17
CA GLY A 213 -14.70 6.46 -10.69
C GLY A 213 -14.44 6.67 -9.20
N LEU A 214 -13.62 5.82 -8.61
CA LEU A 214 -13.11 5.92 -7.25
C LEU A 214 -11.77 6.64 -7.21
N GLY A 215 -11.40 7.08 -6.02
CA GLY A 215 -10.09 7.67 -5.73
C GLY A 215 -9.28 6.83 -4.75
N THR A 216 -7.97 6.98 -4.84
CA THR A 216 -7.02 6.41 -3.87
C THR A 216 -5.73 7.21 -3.84
N VAL A 217 -4.91 6.98 -2.82
CA VAL A 217 -3.54 7.51 -2.72
C VAL A 217 -2.64 6.47 -2.06
N ALA A 218 -1.44 6.28 -2.60
CA ALA A 218 -0.43 5.44 -1.96
C ALA A 218 0.19 6.19 -0.76
N VAL A 219 0.11 5.62 0.41
CA VAL A 219 0.74 6.08 1.64
C VAL A 219 1.85 5.09 1.99
N GLY A 220 3.10 5.57 2.01
CA GLY A 220 4.28 4.80 2.39
C GLY A 220 4.96 5.34 3.66
N ALA A 221 4.42 6.43 4.25
CA ALA A 221 4.96 7.02 5.46
C ALA A 221 4.06 6.69 6.64
N PHE A 222 4.48 5.73 7.47
CA PHE A 222 3.77 5.25 8.65
C PHE A 222 4.73 4.50 9.61
N ASP A 223 4.24 4.14 10.77
CA ASP A 223 4.93 3.25 11.73
C ASP A 223 4.61 1.79 11.36
N ASP A 224 5.60 1.07 10.81
CA ASP A 224 5.45 -0.28 10.29
C ASP A 224 4.96 -1.26 11.37
N GLU A 225 5.54 -1.19 12.58
CA GLU A 225 5.19 -2.07 13.69
C GLU A 225 3.75 -1.83 14.17
N ALA A 226 3.38 -0.54 14.29
CA ALA A 226 2.02 -0.17 14.69
C ALA A 226 0.99 -0.61 13.65
N ILE A 227 1.26 -0.43 12.35
CA ILE A 227 0.36 -0.89 11.28
C ILE A 227 0.20 -2.41 11.33
N ALA A 228 1.31 -3.16 11.46
CA ALA A 228 1.26 -4.63 11.54
C ALA A 228 0.39 -5.11 12.71
N GLU A 229 0.49 -4.46 13.86
CA GLU A 229 -0.34 -4.76 15.04
C GLU A 229 -1.82 -4.45 14.79
N ILE A 230 -2.13 -3.25 14.26
CA ILE A 230 -3.50 -2.80 13.99
C ILE A 230 -4.23 -3.74 13.03
N ILE A 231 -3.55 -4.20 11.98
CA ILE A 231 -4.16 -5.09 11.00
C ILE A 231 -4.14 -6.57 11.40
N GLY A 232 -3.49 -6.92 12.51
CA GLY A 232 -3.32 -8.31 12.94
C GLY A 232 -2.46 -9.11 11.97
N ALA A 233 -1.42 -8.49 11.41
CA ALA A 233 -0.48 -9.12 10.49
C ALA A 233 0.14 -10.39 11.10
N GLN A 234 0.36 -11.40 10.26
CA GLN A 234 1.02 -12.62 10.71
C GLN A 234 2.54 -12.39 10.89
N PRO A 235 3.22 -13.18 11.71
CA PRO A 235 4.67 -13.09 11.84
C PRO A 235 5.37 -13.14 10.47
N GLY A 236 6.26 -12.19 10.23
CA GLY A 236 7.00 -12.04 8.97
C GLY A 236 6.29 -11.24 7.88
N GLU A 237 5.07 -10.75 8.12
CA GLU A 237 4.38 -9.84 7.22
C GLU A 237 4.73 -8.39 7.58
N THR A 238 5.39 -7.68 6.67
CA THR A 238 5.81 -6.28 6.84
C THR A 238 4.93 -5.37 5.99
N PRO A 239 4.25 -4.36 6.57
CA PRO A 239 3.49 -3.38 5.80
C PRO A 239 4.39 -2.57 4.86
N LEU A 240 3.93 -2.34 3.63
CA LEU A 240 4.63 -1.56 2.61
C LEU A 240 3.84 -0.35 2.13
N TYR A 241 2.51 -0.50 1.98
CA TYR A 241 1.62 0.56 1.51
C TYR A 241 0.27 0.51 2.21
N ILE A 242 -0.31 1.69 2.41
CA ILE A 242 -1.72 1.88 2.70
C ILE A 242 -2.34 2.62 1.52
N PHE A 243 -3.46 2.11 1.00
CA PHE A 243 -4.27 2.72 -0.05
C PHE A 243 -5.66 3.02 0.53
N PRO A 244 -5.89 4.22 1.12
CA PRO A 244 -7.24 4.65 1.43
C PRO A 244 -8.03 4.79 0.13
N VAL A 245 -9.25 4.27 0.10
CA VAL A 245 -10.11 4.26 -1.09
C VAL A 245 -11.47 4.84 -0.74
N GLY A 246 -12.01 5.67 -1.61
CA GLY A 246 -13.34 6.27 -1.45
C GLY A 246 -13.86 6.85 -2.76
N VAL A 247 -15.10 7.34 -2.70
CA VAL A 247 -15.64 8.19 -3.76
C VAL A 247 -14.99 9.56 -3.63
N PRO A 248 -14.35 10.10 -4.69
CA PRO A 248 -13.73 11.42 -4.63
C PRO A 248 -14.77 12.50 -4.35
N ARG A 249 -14.47 13.47 -3.46
CA ARG A 249 -15.31 14.64 -3.25
C ARG A 249 -15.47 15.45 -4.54
N GLU A 250 -14.36 15.62 -5.27
CA GLU A 250 -14.34 16.24 -6.58
C GLU A 250 -13.83 15.25 -7.62
N ARG A 251 -14.61 15.08 -8.69
CA ARG A 251 -14.23 14.20 -9.79
C ARG A 251 -13.35 14.96 -10.76
N TYR A 252 -12.11 14.51 -10.90
CA TYR A 252 -11.22 14.98 -11.94
C TYR A 252 -11.41 14.14 -13.20
N ARG A 253 -11.60 14.80 -14.33
CA ARG A 253 -11.62 14.15 -15.62
C ARG A 253 -11.02 15.07 -16.67
N ILE A 254 -10.10 14.54 -17.45
CA ILE A 254 -9.50 15.20 -18.62
C ILE A 254 -9.76 14.32 -19.85
N ALA A 255 -10.00 14.96 -20.99
CA ALA A 255 -10.18 14.29 -22.28
C ALA A 255 -8.85 14.24 -23.06
N PHE A 256 -8.73 13.28 -23.97
CA PHE A 256 -7.54 13.18 -24.84
C PHE A 256 -7.36 14.40 -25.74
N GLU A 257 -8.45 15.08 -26.10
CA GLU A 257 -8.41 16.34 -26.87
C GLU A 257 -7.69 17.46 -26.12
N GLU A 258 -7.87 17.53 -24.80
CA GLU A 258 -7.16 18.50 -23.96
C GLU A 258 -5.68 18.16 -23.86
N LEU A 259 -5.34 16.88 -23.69
CA LEU A 259 -3.95 16.40 -23.69
C LEU A 259 -3.28 16.68 -25.04
N ARG A 260 -3.99 16.48 -26.15
CA ARG A 260 -3.49 16.78 -27.50
C ARG A 260 -3.14 18.25 -27.64
N ARG A 261 -4.03 19.16 -27.24
CA ARG A 261 -3.81 20.61 -27.27
C ARG A 261 -2.58 20.99 -26.47
N LEU A 262 -2.39 20.41 -25.29
CA LEU A 262 -1.21 20.65 -24.46
C LEU A 262 0.08 20.28 -25.22
N TYR A 263 0.15 19.07 -25.82
CA TYR A 263 1.33 18.65 -26.58
C TYR A 263 1.56 19.47 -27.85
N GLU A 264 0.50 19.88 -28.57
CA GLU A 264 0.63 20.74 -29.74
C GLU A 264 1.20 22.12 -29.39
N THR A 265 0.88 22.66 -28.22
CA THR A 265 1.42 23.94 -27.74
C THR A 265 2.88 23.78 -27.35
N THR A 266 3.23 22.80 -26.51
CA THR A 266 4.61 22.62 -26.00
C THR A 266 5.61 22.16 -27.08
N ARG A 267 5.15 21.56 -28.18
CA ARG A 267 6.03 21.15 -29.30
C ARG A 267 6.36 22.32 -30.26
N ARG A 268 5.69 23.48 -30.12
CA ARG A 268 5.96 24.67 -30.93
C ARG A 268 6.92 25.65 -30.23
N GLU A 269 7.16 25.46 -28.94
CA GLU A 269 8.17 26.15 -28.12
C GLU A 269 9.55 25.46 -28.26
#